data_8967ff571c9f53ef084807df4a7b0854
#
_entry.id   8967ff571c9f53ef084807df4a7b0854
#
_cell.length_a   1.000
_cell.length_b   1.000
_cell.length_c   1.000
_cell.angle_alpha   90.00
_cell.angle_beta   90.00
_cell.angle_gamma   90.00
#
_symmetry.space_group_name_H-M   'P 1'
#
loop_
_entity.id
_entity.type
_entity.pdbx_description
1 polymer ?
#
loop_
_entity_poly.entity_id
_entity_poly.type
_entity_poly.pdbx_seq_one_letter_code
_entity_poly.pdbx_strand_id
1 'polypeptide(L)'
;MSKQYNTKLQERLEKFLKDENLSQAKAAPILGISQAALSQYRRSMYDKGDIEAVENKLKEFFQIQEEKTQNAQKAEPFRTKTSAGYIPTTISEEAYKLIRYCQLEKGIVVIDGDAGIGKTKAAAKFLQDNPSTTVYVKATPSTGSTRSLLKMIAKTLKLPENQRTEDLSVSIQEKLRETDKVIIIDEAQNLKFLTLEEIRGWVDEDIFTGKPGIGIVLIGNVEVYNKMLGKQEAIFAQQFNRTKLHGRYRTSDIQREDVIKFFPVLEEKGMQKEIDYLLSISHSKWGIRGMVSVFNNAVNNEDISFEGLEKMANTMGIRFI
;
A
#
# COMPACT_ATOMS: atom_id res chain seq x y z
N MET A 1 -41.47 -40.66 3.81
CA MET A 1 -41.01 -39.83 4.95
C MET A 1 -40.70 -38.43 4.40
N SER A 2 -41.39 -37.40 4.89
CA SER A 2 -41.06 -36.01 4.49
C SER A 2 -39.68 -35.68 5.04
N LYS A 3 -38.75 -35.28 4.16
CA LYS A 3 -37.42 -34.81 4.55
C LYS A 3 -37.58 -33.54 5.37
N GLN A 4 -37.00 -33.52 6.57
CA GLN A 4 -37.13 -32.38 7.48
C GLN A 4 -35.99 -31.39 7.19
N TYR A 5 -36.34 -30.17 6.81
CA TYR A 5 -35.42 -29.05 6.58
C TYR A 5 -35.15 -28.29 7.87
N ASN A 6 -33.95 -27.80 8.03
CA ASN A 6 -33.60 -26.96 9.17
C ASN A 6 -34.02 -25.49 8.88
N THR A 7 -35.21 -25.12 9.38
CA THR A 7 -35.80 -23.79 9.18
C THR A 7 -34.90 -22.64 9.68
N LYS A 8 -34.27 -22.83 10.84
CA LYS A 8 -33.32 -21.81 11.39
C LYS A 8 -32.14 -21.56 10.46
N LEU A 9 -31.63 -22.62 9.82
CA LEU A 9 -30.51 -22.51 8.89
C LEU A 9 -30.96 -21.84 7.57
N GLN A 10 -32.19 -22.10 7.13
CA GLN A 10 -32.77 -21.42 5.96
C GLN A 10 -33.00 -19.92 6.24
N GLU A 11 -33.54 -19.55 7.38
CA GLU A 11 -33.70 -18.14 7.78
C GLU A 11 -32.39 -17.42 7.85
N ARG A 12 -31.36 -18.06 8.41
CA ARG A 12 -29.99 -17.52 8.47
C ARG A 12 -29.39 -17.32 7.08
N LEU A 13 -29.60 -18.26 6.18
CA LEU A 13 -29.16 -18.17 4.78
C LEU A 13 -29.87 -17.02 4.06
N GLU A 14 -31.18 -16.85 4.22
CA GLU A 14 -31.90 -15.72 3.62
C GLU A 14 -31.40 -14.37 4.12
N LYS A 15 -31.17 -14.28 5.42
CA LYS A 15 -30.59 -13.06 6.02
C LYS A 15 -29.21 -12.76 5.43
N PHE A 16 -28.34 -13.75 5.37
CA PHE A 16 -26.99 -13.59 4.78
C PHE A 16 -27.04 -13.11 3.32
N LEU A 17 -27.90 -13.72 2.49
CA LEU A 17 -28.03 -13.32 1.08
C LEU A 17 -28.53 -11.88 0.93
N LYS A 18 -29.41 -11.44 1.84
CA LYS A 18 -29.98 -10.10 1.85
C LYS A 18 -28.93 -9.06 2.33
N ASP A 19 -28.27 -9.35 3.44
CA ASP A 19 -27.29 -8.43 4.06
C ASP A 19 -26.08 -8.19 3.14
N GLU A 20 -25.61 -9.24 2.46
CA GLU A 20 -24.49 -9.17 1.50
C GLU A 20 -24.92 -8.78 0.07
N ASN A 21 -26.21 -8.56 -0.16
CA ASN A 21 -26.79 -8.27 -1.47
C ASN A 21 -26.34 -9.25 -2.57
N LEU A 22 -26.29 -10.55 -2.24
CA LEU A 22 -25.78 -11.60 -3.11
C LEU A 22 -26.91 -12.28 -3.90
N SER A 23 -26.72 -12.39 -5.22
CA SER A 23 -27.54 -13.28 -6.04
C SER A 23 -27.18 -14.75 -5.77
N GLN A 24 -28.13 -15.69 -6.03
CA GLN A 24 -27.89 -17.13 -5.86
C GLN A 24 -26.68 -17.63 -6.65
N ALA A 25 -26.47 -17.10 -7.84
CA ALA A 25 -25.32 -17.47 -8.69
C ALA A 25 -23.97 -17.07 -8.08
N LYS A 26 -23.92 -15.93 -7.37
CA LYS A 26 -22.72 -15.44 -6.68
C LYS A 26 -22.52 -16.11 -5.32
N ALA A 27 -23.61 -16.44 -4.63
CA ALA A 27 -23.55 -17.06 -3.31
C ALA A 27 -23.18 -18.56 -3.35
N ALA A 28 -23.63 -19.29 -4.36
CA ALA A 28 -23.41 -20.73 -4.45
C ALA A 28 -21.94 -21.16 -4.35
N PRO A 29 -20.98 -20.58 -5.11
CA PRO A 29 -19.57 -20.90 -4.97
C PRO A 29 -18.98 -20.51 -3.61
N ILE A 30 -19.46 -19.40 -3.00
CA ILE A 30 -19.02 -18.95 -1.67
C ILE A 30 -19.44 -19.95 -0.58
N LEU A 31 -20.64 -20.51 -0.71
CA LEU A 31 -21.20 -21.51 0.21
C LEU A 31 -20.73 -22.94 -0.10
N GLY A 32 -19.93 -23.14 -1.14
CA GLY A 32 -19.43 -24.47 -1.57
C GLY A 32 -20.52 -25.44 -2.04
N ILE A 33 -21.65 -24.94 -2.54
CA ILE A 33 -22.79 -25.72 -3.04
C ILE A 33 -23.13 -25.31 -4.47
N SER A 34 -23.84 -26.18 -5.23
CA SER A 34 -24.28 -25.82 -6.57
C SER A 34 -25.44 -24.82 -6.54
N GLN A 35 -25.55 -23.97 -7.55
CA GLN A 35 -26.65 -23.00 -7.67
C GLN A 35 -28.04 -23.69 -7.66
N ALA A 36 -28.14 -24.87 -8.29
CA ALA A 36 -29.37 -25.65 -8.30
C ALA A 36 -29.75 -26.18 -6.90
N ALA A 37 -28.75 -26.72 -6.15
CA ALA A 37 -28.94 -27.16 -4.77
C ALA A 37 -29.33 -26.01 -3.86
N LEU A 38 -28.68 -24.85 -3.97
CA LEU A 38 -29.04 -23.65 -3.21
C LEU A 38 -30.47 -23.20 -3.49
N SER A 39 -30.85 -23.11 -4.76
CA SER A 39 -32.20 -22.70 -5.16
C SER A 39 -33.30 -23.68 -4.66
N GLN A 40 -33.06 -24.97 -4.76
CA GLN A 40 -34.01 -26.00 -4.31
C GLN A 40 -34.10 -26.09 -2.79
N TYR A 41 -32.96 -25.98 -2.08
CA TYR A 41 -32.93 -25.98 -0.62
C TYR A 41 -33.69 -24.78 -0.03
N ARG A 42 -33.51 -23.60 -0.57
CA ARG A 42 -34.23 -22.37 -0.17
C ARG A 42 -35.75 -22.51 -0.30
N ARG A 43 -36.19 -23.24 -1.32
CA ARG A 43 -37.65 -23.48 -1.59
C ARG A 43 -38.20 -24.74 -0.91
N SER A 44 -37.38 -25.45 -0.12
CA SER A 44 -37.72 -26.75 0.46
C SER A 44 -38.16 -27.80 -0.58
N MET A 45 -37.53 -27.76 -1.76
CA MET A 45 -37.83 -28.65 -2.91
C MET A 45 -36.66 -29.55 -3.30
N TYR A 46 -35.66 -29.76 -2.40
CA TYR A 46 -34.48 -30.56 -2.67
C TYR A 46 -34.69 -32.04 -2.35
N ASP A 47 -35.82 -32.61 -2.85
CA ASP A 47 -36.26 -33.95 -2.49
C ASP A 47 -35.38 -35.08 -3.01
N LYS A 48 -34.70 -34.88 -4.16
CA LYS A 48 -33.84 -35.88 -4.80
C LYS A 48 -32.36 -35.76 -4.39
N GLY A 49 -32.02 -34.75 -3.58
CA GLY A 49 -30.63 -34.47 -3.18
C GLY A 49 -30.37 -34.86 -1.71
N ASP A 50 -29.09 -34.73 -1.35
CA ASP A 50 -28.61 -34.91 0.02
C ASP A 50 -28.74 -33.58 0.79
N ILE A 51 -29.83 -33.43 1.54
CA ILE A 51 -30.15 -32.25 2.35
C ILE A 51 -29.09 -32.10 3.47
N GLU A 52 -28.70 -33.21 4.08
CA GLU A 52 -27.74 -33.20 5.20
C GLU A 52 -26.39 -32.69 4.75
N ALA A 53 -25.90 -33.09 3.58
CA ALA A 53 -24.66 -32.58 3.01
C ALA A 53 -24.71 -31.05 2.74
N VAL A 54 -25.84 -30.52 2.27
CA VAL A 54 -26.02 -29.08 2.06
C VAL A 54 -26.04 -28.36 3.41
N GLU A 55 -26.76 -28.86 4.39
CA GLU A 55 -26.87 -28.27 5.72
C GLU A 55 -25.54 -28.27 6.46
N ASN A 56 -24.74 -29.35 6.34
CA ASN A 56 -23.44 -29.42 6.96
C ASN A 56 -22.48 -28.37 6.35
N LYS A 57 -22.47 -28.17 5.04
CA LYS A 57 -21.68 -27.10 4.40
C LYS A 57 -22.13 -25.70 4.84
N LEU A 58 -23.43 -25.47 4.96
CA LEU A 58 -23.95 -24.19 5.45
C LEU A 58 -23.60 -23.96 6.92
N LYS A 59 -23.66 -24.99 7.78
CA LYS A 59 -23.26 -24.91 9.18
C LYS A 59 -21.78 -24.57 9.29
N GLU A 60 -20.92 -25.30 8.57
CA GLU A 60 -19.49 -25.05 8.53
C GLU A 60 -19.17 -23.62 8.07
N PHE A 61 -19.79 -23.17 6.98
CA PHE A 61 -19.63 -21.81 6.49
C PHE A 61 -20.01 -20.76 7.55
N PHE A 62 -21.20 -20.91 8.17
CA PHE A 62 -21.64 -19.96 9.16
C PHE A 62 -20.84 -20.02 10.47
N GLN A 63 -20.33 -21.19 10.85
CA GLN A 63 -19.43 -21.30 11.98
C GLN A 63 -18.12 -20.55 11.74
N ILE A 64 -17.51 -20.74 10.58
CA ILE A 64 -16.30 -19.99 10.18
C ILE A 64 -16.56 -18.46 10.17
N GLN A 65 -17.73 -18.02 9.71
CA GLN A 65 -18.10 -16.61 9.74
C GLN A 65 -18.30 -16.08 11.17
N GLU A 66 -18.90 -16.86 12.07
CA GLU A 66 -19.05 -16.49 13.47
C GLU A 66 -17.71 -16.39 14.17
N GLU A 67 -16.81 -17.37 13.97
CA GLU A 67 -15.47 -17.36 14.51
C GLU A 67 -14.67 -16.14 14.01
N LYS A 68 -14.75 -15.83 12.71
CA LYS A 68 -14.14 -14.62 12.13
C LYS A 68 -14.70 -13.34 12.77
N THR A 69 -16.01 -13.28 12.99
CA THR A 69 -16.66 -12.10 13.57
C THR A 69 -16.30 -11.94 15.05
N GLN A 70 -16.28 -13.03 15.81
CA GLN A 70 -15.89 -13.01 17.23
C GLN A 70 -14.42 -12.65 17.41
N ASN A 71 -13.54 -13.22 16.59
CA ASN A 71 -12.10 -12.86 16.59
C ASN A 71 -11.90 -11.41 16.14
N ALA A 72 -12.69 -10.93 15.18
CA ALA A 72 -12.67 -9.53 14.77
C ALA A 72 -13.09 -8.60 15.92
N GLN A 73 -14.16 -8.91 16.63
CA GLN A 73 -14.65 -8.11 17.76
C GLN A 73 -13.68 -8.10 18.95
N LYS A 74 -13.07 -9.24 19.28
CA LYS A 74 -12.05 -9.34 20.33
C LYS A 74 -10.79 -8.56 19.98
N ALA A 75 -10.40 -8.55 18.70
CA ALA A 75 -9.22 -7.85 18.21
C ALA A 75 -9.47 -6.35 17.94
N GLU A 76 -10.73 -5.90 17.81
CA GLU A 76 -11.07 -4.54 17.39
C GLU A 76 -10.46 -3.43 18.27
N PRO A 77 -10.43 -3.55 19.63
CA PRO A 77 -9.78 -2.56 20.48
C PRO A 77 -8.27 -2.42 20.24
N PHE A 78 -7.63 -3.46 19.69
CA PHE A 78 -6.20 -3.54 19.47
C PHE A 78 -5.83 -3.45 17.98
N ARG A 79 -6.82 -3.50 17.07
CA ARG A 79 -6.52 -3.36 15.65
C ARG A 79 -5.92 -2.00 15.38
N THR A 80 -4.73 -2.04 14.83
CA THR A 80 -4.12 -0.83 14.30
C THR A 80 -5.03 -0.24 13.23
N LYS A 81 -5.26 1.06 13.28
CA LYS A 81 -5.96 1.77 12.20
C LYS A 81 -5.27 1.63 10.83
N THR A 82 -4.17 0.87 10.77
CA THR A 82 -3.37 0.59 9.57
C THR A 82 -4.10 -0.17 8.47
N SER A 83 -5.13 -0.95 8.80
CA SER A 83 -5.97 -1.61 7.80
C SER A 83 -6.97 -0.65 7.12
N ALA A 84 -7.23 0.49 7.70
CA ALA A 84 -8.28 1.43 7.27
C ALA A 84 -7.79 2.86 6.99
N GLY A 85 -6.51 3.22 7.24
CA GLY A 85 -6.10 4.61 7.09
C GLY A 85 -4.59 4.87 7.08
N TYR A 86 -4.24 6.11 6.72
CA TYR A 86 -2.89 6.64 6.82
C TYR A 86 -2.62 7.07 8.27
N ILE A 87 -1.51 6.57 8.84
CA ILE A 87 -0.99 7.03 10.14
C ILE A 87 0.22 7.91 9.85
N PRO A 88 0.18 9.19 10.21
CA PRO A 88 1.28 10.11 9.97
C PRO A 88 2.45 9.78 10.92
N THR A 89 3.56 9.31 10.34
CA THR A 89 4.84 9.17 11.03
C THR A 89 5.74 10.35 10.73
N THR A 90 6.72 10.62 11.59
CA THR A 90 7.72 11.68 11.37
C THR A 90 8.31 11.60 9.96
N ILE A 91 8.77 10.43 9.53
CA ILE A 91 9.33 10.20 8.19
C ILE A 91 8.30 10.46 7.09
N SER A 92 7.05 9.99 7.26
CA SER A 92 6.04 10.15 6.23
C SER A 92 5.56 11.60 6.08
N GLU A 93 5.54 12.37 7.16
CA GLU A 93 5.23 13.79 7.13
C GLU A 93 6.34 14.61 6.46
N GLU A 94 7.60 14.29 6.75
CA GLU A 94 8.74 14.91 6.05
C GLU A 94 8.76 14.57 4.57
N ALA A 95 8.57 13.30 4.21
CA ALA A 95 8.46 12.88 2.82
C ALA A 95 7.30 13.61 2.08
N TYR A 96 6.16 13.78 2.75
CA TYR A 96 5.03 14.56 2.22
C TYR A 96 5.44 16.03 1.94
N LYS A 97 6.15 16.67 2.88
CA LYS A 97 6.64 18.04 2.71
C LYS A 97 7.61 18.15 1.53
N LEU A 98 8.49 17.16 1.36
CA LEU A 98 9.41 17.12 0.21
C LEU A 98 8.68 16.98 -1.13
N ILE A 99 7.60 16.18 -1.19
CA ILE A 99 6.75 16.08 -2.39
C ILE A 99 6.09 17.44 -2.68
N ARG A 100 5.56 18.10 -1.65
CA ARG A 100 4.95 19.44 -1.80
C ARG A 100 5.98 20.47 -2.28
N TYR A 101 7.18 20.45 -1.71
CA TYR A 101 8.27 21.31 -2.15
C TYR A 101 8.58 21.12 -3.64
N CYS A 102 8.71 19.85 -4.09
CA CYS A 102 8.95 19.54 -5.50
C CYS A 102 7.83 20.03 -6.42
N GLN A 103 6.57 19.95 -5.96
CA GLN A 103 5.43 20.46 -6.70
C GLN A 103 5.53 21.97 -6.94
N LEU A 104 5.95 22.74 -5.94
CA LEU A 104 6.04 24.19 -6.00
C LEU A 104 7.28 24.67 -6.74
N GLU A 105 8.44 24.15 -6.34
CA GLU A 105 9.76 24.63 -6.78
C GLU A 105 10.27 23.95 -8.06
N LYS A 106 9.53 22.92 -8.54
CA LYS A 106 9.94 22.10 -9.68
C LYS A 106 11.34 21.46 -9.48
N GLY A 107 11.87 20.80 -10.48
CA GLY A 107 13.16 20.10 -10.36
C GLY A 107 13.01 18.66 -9.87
N ILE A 108 14.12 18.04 -9.46
CA ILE A 108 14.13 16.67 -8.93
C ILE A 108 14.22 16.72 -7.41
N VAL A 109 13.39 15.92 -6.75
CA VAL A 109 13.51 15.58 -5.32
C VAL A 109 13.68 14.08 -5.20
N VAL A 110 14.66 13.64 -4.42
CA VAL A 110 14.90 12.22 -4.13
C VAL A 110 14.49 11.91 -2.70
N ILE A 111 13.71 10.86 -2.52
CA ILE A 111 13.30 10.35 -1.21
C ILE A 111 13.75 8.89 -1.14
N ASP A 112 14.90 8.64 -0.54
CA ASP A 112 15.46 7.29 -0.43
C ASP A 112 15.54 6.80 1.03
N GLY A 113 15.82 5.53 1.20
CA GLY A 113 16.08 4.94 2.52
C GLY A 113 15.56 3.53 2.66
N ASP A 114 15.53 3.06 3.90
CA ASP A 114 15.22 1.68 4.24
C ASP A 114 13.80 1.25 3.82
N ALA A 115 13.59 -0.05 3.68
CA ALA A 115 12.28 -0.59 3.38
C ALA A 115 11.34 -0.50 4.60
N GLY A 116 10.04 -0.28 4.35
CA GLY A 116 9.04 -0.35 5.41
C GLY A 116 8.94 0.87 6.33
N ILE A 117 9.59 2.01 6.01
CA ILE A 117 9.59 3.23 6.83
C ILE A 117 8.48 4.25 6.48
N GLY A 118 7.61 3.95 5.49
CA GLY A 118 6.45 4.79 5.20
C GLY A 118 6.53 5.66 3.94
N LYS A 119 7.62 5.66 3.16
CA LYS A 119 7.79 6.48 1.93
C LYS A 119 6.62 6.38 0.95
N THR A 120 6.25 5.17 0.54
CA THR A 120 5.11 4.91 -0.35
C THR A 120 3.77 5.36 0.26
N LYS A 121 3.64 5.28 1.60
CA LYS A 121 2.43 5.76 2.30
C LYS A 121 2.31 7.28 2.24
N ALA A 122 3.43 8.01 2.35
CA ALA A 122 3.46 9.45 2.16
C ALA A 122 3.02 9.85 0.74
N ALA A 123 3.54 9.16 -0.29
CA ALA A 123 3.14 9.38 -1.68
C ALA A 123 1.66 9.08 -1.92
N ALA A 124 1.15 7.98 -1.36
CA ALA A 124 -0.26 7.62 -1.46
C ALA A 124 -1.17 8.65 -0.78
N LYS A 125 -0.75 9.15 0.40
CA LYS A 125 -1.48 10.23 1.09
C LYS A 125 -1.46 11.52 0.28
N PHE A 126 -0.30 11.88 -0.30
CA PHE A 126 -0.20 13.07 -1.14
C PHE A 126 -1.11 12.98 -2.37
N LEU A 127 -1.15 11.82 -3.04
CA LEU A 127 -2.06 11.55 -4.16
C LEU A 127 -3.54 11.66 -3.73
N GLN A 128 -3.88 11.13 -2.56
CA GLN A 128 -5.25 11.19 -2.02
C GLN A 128 -5.68 12.64 -1.77
N ASP A 129 -4.80 13.47 -1.23
CA ASP A 129 -5.08 14.86 -0.92
C ASP A 129 -5.05 15.77 -2.16
N ASN A 130 -4.29 15.38 -3.20
CA ASN A 130 -4.04 16.19 -4.38
C ASN A 130 -4.24 15.39 -5.68
N PRO A 131 -5.41 14.78 -5.91
CA PRO A 131 -5.61 13.83 -7.02
C PRO A 131 -5.53 14.49 -8.40
N SER A 132 -5.86 15.77 -8.52
CA SER A 132 -5.84 16.51 -9.80
C SER A 132 -4.44 17.00 -10.18
N THR A 133 -3.55 17.14 -9.21
CA THR A 133 -2.19 17.70 -9.42
C THR A 133 -1.07 16.69 -9.21
N THR A 134 -1.39 15.41 -8.98
CA THR A 134 -0.41 14.35 -8.79
C THR A 134 -0.49 13.32 -9.90
N VAL A 135 0.66 13.06 -10.53
CA VAL A 135 0.87 11.95 -11.46
C VAL A 135 1.70 10.90 -10.75
N TYR A 136 1.06 9.82 -10.27
CA TYR A 136 1.76 8.75 -9.56
C TYR A 136 1.94 7.54 -10.47
N VAL A 137 3.18 7.06 -10.55
CA VAL A 137 3.55 5.82 -11.24
C VAL A 137 4.49 4.98 -10.36
N LYS A 138 4.37 3.67 -10.46
CA LYS A 138 5.26 2.74 -9.75
C LYS A 138 6.11 1.96 -10.74
N ALA A 139 7.41 2.13 -10.67
CA ALA A 139 8.36 1.39 -11.51
C ALA A 139 8.54 -0.04 -11.00
N THR A 140 8.69 -0.97 -11.92
CA THR A 140 9.03 -2.37 -11.64
C THR A 140 10.23 -2.76 -12.51
N PRO A 141 10.91 -3.89 -12.26
CA PRO A 141 11.99 -4.36 -13.12
C PRO A 141 11.59 -4.46 -14.60
N SER A 142 10.34 -4.82 -14.91
CA SER A 142 9.82 -4.91 -16.28
C SER A 142 9.42 -3.57 -16.89
N THR A 143 9.15 -2.54 -16.07
CA THR A 143 8.67 -1.22 -16.55
C THR A 143 9.69 -0.08 -16.39
N GLY A 144 10.95 -0.42 -16.09
CA GLY A 144 12.01 0.58 -15.87
C GLY A 144 12.58 1.21 -17.13
N SER A 145 12.15 0.81 -18.35
CA SER A 145 12.59 1.43 -19.60
C SER A 145 11.89 2.76 -19.87
N THR A 146 12.55 3.65 -20.62
CA THR A 146 11.99 4.96 -21.00
C THR A 146 10.60 4.81 -21.61
N ARG A 147 10.43 3.97 -22.63
CA ARG A 147 9.14 3.77 -23.27
C ARG A 147 8.05 3.28 -22.30
N SER A 148 8.39 2.37 -21.39
CA SER A 148 7.42 1.84 -20.42
C SER A 148 7.00 2.90 -19.40
N LEU A 149 7.96 3.68 -18.90
CA LEU A 149 7.68 4.79 -17.99
C LEU A 149 6.78 5.84 -18.65
N LEU A 150 7.11 6.26 -19.88
CA LEU A 150 6.33 7.25 -20.62
C LEU A 150 4.90 6.78 -20.85
N LYS A 151 4.68 5.51 -21.20
CA LYS A 151 3.33 4.93 -21.34
C LYS A 151 2.55 4.98 -20.02
N MET A 152 3.17 4.66 -18.88
CA MET A 152 2.50 4.74 -17.58
C MET A 152 2.09 6.17 -17.24
N ILE A 153 2.98 7.15 -17.49
CA ILE A 153 2.68 8.57 -17.27
C ILE A 153 1.56 9.03 -18.21
N ALA A 154 1.65 8.71 -19.51
CA ALA A 154 0.64 9.06 -20.49
C ALA A 154 -0.74 8.51 -20.15
N LYS A 155 -0.82 7.25 -19.71
CA LYS A 155 -2.05 6.61 -19.22
C LYS A 155 -2.67 7.40 -18.05
N THR A 156 -1.87 7.82 -17.09
CA THR A 156 -2.34 8.62 -15.95
C THR A 156 -2.84 9.99 -16.39
N LEU A 157 -2.20 10.58 -17.41
CA LEU A 157 -2.59 11.87 -18.01
C LEU A 157 -3.72 11.77 -19.04
N LYS A 158 -4.21 10.55 -19.33
CA LYS A 158 -5.21 10.25 -20.36
C LYS A 158 -4.77 10.69 -21.77
N LEU A 159 -3.48 10.54 -22.06
CA LEU A 159 -2.90 10.75 -23.38
C LEU A 159 -2.87 9.44 -24.19
N PRO A 160 -2.89 9.49 -25.54
CA PRO A 160 -2.74 8.30 -26.37
C PRO A 160 -1.40 7.60 -26.14
N GLU A 161 -1.43 6.29 -25.82
CA GLU A 161 -0.23 5.52 -25.48
C GLU A 161 0.50 4.93 -26.71
N ASN A 162 -0.12 4.96 -27.90
CA ASN A 162 0.39 4.34 -29.13
C ASN A 162 1.25 5.27 -30.00
N GLN A 163 1.80 6.31 -29.41
CA GLN A 163 2.73 7.23 -30.07
C GLN A 163 4.16 6.66 -30.09
N ARG A 164 5.06 7.24 -30.91
CA ARG A 164 6.50 7.00 -30.81
C ARG A 164 7.01 7.51 -29.48
N THR A 165 8.18 7.01 -29.05
CA THR A 165 8.72 7.38 -27.72
C THR A 165 9.00 8.88 -27.64
N GLU A 166 9.52 9.46 -28.70
CA GLU A 166 9.84 10.88 -28.81
C GLU A 166 8.56 11.76 -28.73
N ASP A 167 7.55 11.41 -29.53
CA ASP A 167 6.26 12.13 -29.58
C ASP A 167 5.53 12.04 -28.23
N LEU A 168 5.64 10.87 -27.58
CA LEU A 168 5.04 10.64 -26.27
C LEU A 168 5.71 11.49 -25.18
N SER A 169 7.06 11.61 -25.23
CA SER A 169 7.81 12.49 -24.34
C SER A 169 7.37 13.95 -24.50
N VAL A 170 7.29 14.44 -25.73
CA VAL A 170 6.84 15.80 -26.03
C VAL A 170 5.41 16.04 -25.54
N SER A 171 4.47 15.15 -25.88
CA SER A 171 3.06 15.28 -25.47
C SER A 171 2.88 15.30 -23.94
N ILE A 172 3.69 14.52 -23.21
CA ILE A 172 3.69 14.53 -21.74
C ILE A 172 4.19 15.86 -21.21
N GLN A 173 5.31 16.36 -21.73
CA GLN A 173 5.89 17.64 -21.32
C GLN A 173 4.92 18.81 -21.59
N GLU A 174 4.32 18.88 -22.77
CA GLU A 174 3.32 19.90 -23.12
C GLU A 174 2.11 19.86 -22.16
N LYS A 175 1.69 18.66 -21.76
CA LYS A 175 0.56 18.48 -20.84
C LYS A 175 0.89 18.87 -19.39
N LEU A 176 2.18 18.84 -19.00
CA LEU A 176 2.61 19.05 -17.62
C LEU A 176 3.21 20.44 -17.38
N ARG A 177 3.92 21.00 -18.38
CA ARG A 177 4.47 22.35 -18.28
C ARG A 177 3.33 23.35 -18.06
N GLU A 178 3.60 24.40 -17.33
CA GLU A 178 2.62 25.43 -16.95
C GLU A 178 1.47 24.92 -16.08
N THR A 179 1.63 23.75 -15.44
CA THR A 179 0.68 23.19 -14.47
C THR A 179 1.32 23.01 -13.09
N ASP A 180 0.46 22.96 -12.05
CA ASP A 180 0.89 22.64 -10.69
C ASP A 180 1.08 21.14 -10.49
N LYS A 181 1.20 20.35 -11.56
CA LYS A 181 1.36 18.92 -11.44
C LYS A 181 2.79 18.56 -11.05
N VAL A 182 2.88 17.48 -10.23
CA VAL A 182 4.12 16.80 -9.86
C VAL A 182 4.04 15.33 -10.26
N ILE A 183 5.15 14.81 -10.79
CA ILE A 183 5.28 13.38 -11.08
C ILE A 183 5.93 12.71 -9.87
N ILE A 184 5.32 11.67 -9.34
CA ILE A 184 5.89 10.81 -8.30
C ILE A 184 6.17 9.45 -8.92
N ILE A 185 7.44 9.04 -8.91
CA ILE A 185 7.89 7.74 -9.41
C ILE A 185 8.33 6.91 -8.20
N ASP A 186 7.51 5.96 -7.81
CA ASP A 186 7.81 5.03 -6.71
C ASP A 186 8.62 3.83 -7.22
N GLU A 187 9.44 3.23 -6.35
CA GLU A 187 10.40 2.16 -6.67
C GLU A 187 11.39 2.57 -7.79
N ALA A 188 11.82 3.83 -7.76
CA ALA A 188 12.64 4.44 -8.82
C ALA A 188 13.99 3.75 -9.04
N GLN A 189 14.49 2.91 -8.11
CA GLN A 189 15.67 2.07 -8.33
C GLN A 189 15.48 1.07 -9.49
N ASN A 190 14.24 0.78 -9.91
CA ASN A 190 13.96 -0.06 -11.06
C ASN A 190 14.15 0.66 -12.40
N LEU A 191 14.26 2.00 -12.41
CA LEU A 191 14.49 2.76 -13.64
C LEU A 191 15.89 2.46 -14.22
N LYS A 192 15.94 2.37 -15.54
CA LYS A 192 17.21 2.29 -16.27
C LYS A 192 17.88 3.67 -16.31
N PHE A 193 19.19 3.70 -16.46
CA PHE A 193 19.96 4.93 -16.54
C PHE A 193 19.42 5.89 -17.61
N LEU A 194 19.21 5.40 -18.85
CA LEU A 194 18.65 6.22 -19.94
C LEU A 194 17.26 6.78 -19.64
N THR A 195 16.50 6.13 -18.79
CA THR A 195 15.18 6.62 -18.35
C THR A 195 15.35 7.80 -17.38
N LEU A 196 16.33 7.73 -16.48
CA LEU A 196 16.67 8.84 -15.60
C LEU A 196 17.18 10.05 -16.36
N GLU A 197 18.00 9.83 -17.41
CA GLU A 197 18.48 10.90 -18.30
C GLU A 197 17.33 11.57 -19.06
N GLU A 198 16.37 10.80 -19.58
CA GLU A 198 15.20 11.33 -20.26
C GLU A 198 14.41 12.30 -19.36
N ILE A 199 14.03 11.85 -18.17
CA ILE A 199 13.22 12.68 -17.25
C ILE A 199 14.01 13.84 -16.65
N ARG A 200 15.35 13.77 -16.62
CA ARG A 200 16.21 14.87 -16.22
C ARG A 200 16.04 16.07 -17.13
N GLY A 201 15.91 15.85 -18.44
CA GLY A 201 15.68 16.91 -19.41
C GLY A 201 14.37 17.68 -19.21
N TRP A 202 13.42 17.10 -18.46
CA TRP A 202 12.10 17.71 -18.26
C TRP A 202 12.06 18.74 -17.14
N VAL A 203 13.02 18.71 -16.23
CA VAL A 203 13.02 19.56 -15.02
C VAL A 203 13.56 20.95 -15.27
N ASP A 204 14.27 21.14 -16.38
CA ASP A 204 14.80 22.44 -16.76
C ASP A 204 13.72 23.30 -17.44
N GLU A 205 13.84 24.61 -17.29
CA GLU A 205 13.05 25.56 -18.07
C GLU A 205 13.34 25.37 -19.56
N ASP A 206 12.34 25.44 -20.38
CA ASP A 206 12.49 25.43 -21.83
C ASP A 206 12.98 26.81 -22.29
N ILE A 207 14.24 26.88 -22.68
CA ILE A 207 14.91 28.14 -23.08
C ILE A 207 14.21 28.83 -24.26
N PHE A 208 13.58 28.06 -25.15
CA PHE A 208 12.93 28.62 -26.34
C PHE A 208 11.54 29.15 -26.05
N THR A 209 10.79 28.52 -25.17
CA THR A 209 9.41 28.90 -24.87
C THR A 209 9.26 29.64 -23.54
N GLY A 210 10.29 29.66 -22.70
CA GLY A 210 10.25 30.20 -21.33
C GLY A 210 9.33 29.44 -20.39
N LYS A 211 8.92 28.22 -20.78
CA LYS A 211 8.03 27.40 -19.96
C LYS A 211 8.77 26.75 -18.80
N PRO A 212 8.20 26.75 -17.58
CA PRO A 212 8.87 26.19 -16.41
C PRO A 212 9.12 24.69 -16.55
N GLY A 213 10.09 24.19 -15.80
CA GLY A 213 10.37 22.77 -15.68
C GLY A 213 9.24 22.00 -14.98
N ILE A 214 9.36 20.68 -14.98
CA ILE A 214 8.40 19.77 -14.36
C ILE A 214 8.98 19.29 -13.02
N GLY A 215 8.16 19.24 -11.96
CA GLY A 215 8.55 18.66 -10.67
C GLY A 215 8.49 17.12 -10.72
N ILE A 216 9.59 16.46 -10.36
CA ILE A 216 9.71 14.99 -10.36
C ILE A 216 10.24 14.52 -9.02
N VAL A 217 9.49 13.65 -8.36
CA VAL A 217 9.90 13.00 -7.12
C VAL A 217 10.27 11.55 -7.40
N LEU A 218 11.49 11.15 -7.04
CA LEU A 218 11.99 9.79 -7.13
C LEU A 218 11.98 9.16 -5.75
N ILE A 219 11.16 8.14 -5.54
CA ILE A 219 11.06 7.42 -4.28
C ILE A 219 11.64 6.01 -4.45
N GLY A 220 12.47 5.57 -3.50
CA GLY A 220 13.02 4.21 -3.56
C GLY A 220 13.96 3.87 -2.40
N ASN A 221 14.83 2.89 -2.63
CA ASN A 221 15.91 2.54 -1.73
C ASN A 221 17.18 3.39 -2.06
N VAL A 222 18.24 3.19 -1.30
CA VAL A 222 19.51 3.91 -1.50
C VAL A 222 20.14 3.75 -2.89
N GLU A 223 19.74 2.73 -3.65
CA GLU A 223 20.21 2.52 -5.03
C GLU A 223 19.71 3.61 -5.99
N VAL A 224 18.57 4.27 -5.71
CA VAL A 224 18.09 5.39 -6.53
C VAL A 224 19.13 6.47 -6.58
N TYR A 225 19.57 6.90 -5.42
CA TYR A 225 20.58 7.95 -5.29
C TYR A 225 21.94 7.51 -5.86
N ASN A 226 22.36 6.27 -5.58
CA ASN A 226 23.60 5.71 -6.11
C ASN A 226 23.57 5.61 -7.64
N LYS A 227 22.43 5.28 -8.25
CA LYS A 227 22.28 5.31 -9.72
C LYS A 227 22.36 6.71 -10.28
N MET A 228 21.89 7.72 -9.55
CA MET A 228 22.02 9.12 -9.95
C MET A 228 23.44 9.65 -9.78
N LEU A 229 24.21 9.15 -8.81
CA LEU A 229 25.60 9.50 -8.60
C LEU A 229 26.55 8.85 -9.63
N GLY A 230 26.26 7.63 -10.09
CA GLY A 230 26.93 6.79 -11.10
C GLY A 230 28.47 6.73 -11.07
N LYS A 231 29.03 5.93 -11.99
CA LYS A 231 30.49 5.69 -12.06
C LYS A 231 31.26 6.75 -12.85
N GLN A 232 30.61 7.74 -13.46
CA GLN A 232 31.26 8.79 -14.27
C GLN A 232 30.89 10.17 -13.71
N GLU A 233 31.73 10.71 -12.83
CA GLU A 233 31.52 11.96 -12.09
C GLU A 233 31.05 13.16 -12.94
N ALA A 234 31.51 13.30 -14.17
CA ALA A 234 31.20 14.45 -15.02
C ALA A 234 29.73 14.45 -15.54
N ILE A 235 29.15 13.26 -15.90
CA ILE A 235 27.79 13.15 -16.38
C ILE A 235 26.81 13.31 -15.20
N PHE A 236 27.22 12.86 -14.03
CA PHE A 236 26.41 12.87 -12.81
C PHE A 236 26.42 14.20 -12.06
N ALA A 237 27.45 15.01 -12.20
CA ALA A 237 27.45 16.39 -11.72
C ALA A 237 26.26 17.19 -12.27
N GLN A 238 25.86 16.91 -13.52
CA GLN A 238 24.68 17.54 -14.12
C GLN A 238 23.34 17.06 -13.51
N GLN A 239 23.23 15.79 -13.12
CA GLN A 239 22.02 15.28 -12.43
C GLN A 239 21.93 15.83 -11.00
N PHE A 240 23.07 15.89 -10.32
CA PHE A 240 23.17 16.39 -8.96
C PHE A 240 22.74 17.85 -8.85
N ASN A 241 23.16 18.68 -9.81
CA ASN A 241 22.82 20.11 -9.84
C ASN A 241 21.32 20.37 -10.05
N ARG A 242 20.54 19.37 -10.50
CA ARG A 242 19.09 19.46 -10.68
C ARG A 242 18.29 18.84 -9.54
N THR A 243 18.98 18.12 -8.65
CA THR A 243 18.39 17.61 -7.41
C THR A 243 18.31 18.74 -6.40
N LYS A 244 17.13 19.29 -6.21
CA LYS A 244 16.93 20.41 -5.29
C LYS A 244 16.98 19.98 -3.83
N LEU A 245 16.40 18.81 -3.51
CA LEU A 245 16.42 18.24 -2.16
C LEU A 245 16.56 16.72 -2.20
N HIS A 246 17.24 16.20 -1.19
CA HIS A 246 17.42 14.77 -0.97
C HIS A 246 17.03 14.43 0.48
N GLY A 247 15.94 13.68 0.66
CA GLY A 247 15.55 13.11 1.94
C GLY A 247 16.01 11.66 2.03
N ARG A 248 16.96 11.39 2.93
CA ARG A 248 17.40 10.02 3.23
C ARG A 248 16.95 9.61 4.62
N TYR A 249 16.23 8.49 4.68
CA TYR A 249 15.62 8.01 5.91
C TYR A 249 16.05 6.58 6.22
N ARG A 250 16.31 6.33 7.49
CA ARG A 250 16.68 5.01 8.01
C ARG A 250 15.61 4.51 8.96
N THR A 251 15.60 3.22 9.21
CA THR A 251 14.73 2.64 10.24
C THR A 251 15.01 3.23 11.62
N SER A 252 16.28 3.60 11.92
CA SER A 252 16.69 4.28 13.15
C SER A 252 16.06 5.67 13.36
N ASP A 253 15.51 6.28 12.32
CA ASP A 253 14.90 7.61 12.39
C ASP A 253 13.43 7.56 12.83
N ILE A 254 12.86 6.35 12.97
CA ILE A 254 11.51 6.14 13.50
C ILE A 254 11.51 6.53 14.97
N GLN A 255 10.58 7.40 15.36
CA GLN A 255 10.48 7.94 16.71
C GLN A 255 9.53 7.10 17.57
N ARG A 256 9.72 7.19 18.90
CA ARG A 256 8.84 6.53 19.87
C ARG A 256 7.38 6.97 19.74
N GLU A 257 7.17 8.24 19.44
CA GLU A 257 5.88 8.86 19.19
C GLU A 257 5.19 8.23 17.96
N ASP A 258 5.95 7.80 16.97
CA ASP A 258 5.40 7.08 15.82
C ASP A 258 4.83 5.73 16.23
N VAL A 259 5.50 4.99 17.12
CA VAL A 259 4.99 3.71 17.68
C VAL A 259 3.68 3.94 18.43
N ILE A 260 3.61 4.99 19.25
CA ILE A 260 2.40 5.36 19.99
C ILE A 260 1.24 5.70 19.05
N LYS A 261 1.50 6.42 17.94
CA LYS A 261 0.48 6.70 16.92
C LYS A 261 -0.10 5.42 16.30
N PHE A 262 0.72 4.38 16.15
CA PHE A 262 0.25 3.07 15.66
C PHE A 262 -0.54 2.30 16.70
N PHE A 263 -0.16 2.39 17.97
CA PHE A 263 -0.67 1.57 19.07
C PHE A 263 -1.03 2.41 20.30
N PRO A 264 -1.98 3.37 20.20
CA PRO A 264 -2.32 4.27 21.29
C PRO A 264 -2.78 3.52 22.54
N VAL A 265 -3.37 2.35 22.40
CA VAL A 265 -3.80 1.48 23.49
C VAL A 265 -2.65 1.06 24.44
N LEU A 266 -1.42 0.96 23.93
CA LEU A 266 -0.26 0.63 24.76
C LEU A 266 0.10 1.78 25.70
N GLU A 267 0.02 3.01 25.21
CA GLU A 267 0.25 4.20 26.03
C GLU A 267 -0.86 4.37 27.07
N GLU A 268 -2.14 4.24 26.66
CA GLU A 268 -3.31 4.32 27.56
C GLU A 268 -3.24 3.30 28.71
N LYS A 269 -2.66 2.11 28.44
CA LYS A 269 -2.46 1.05 29.45
C LYS A 269 -1.12 1.16 30.20
N GLY A 270 -0.28 2.14 29.90
CA GLY A 270 1.03 2.31 30.53
C GLY A 270 2.06 1.23 30.17
N MET A 271 1.90 0.55 29.03
CA MET A 271 2.73 -0.59 28.56
C MET A 271 4.03 -0.08 27.90
N GLN A 272 4.90 0.51 28.71
CA GLN A 272 6.12 1.19 28.22
C GLN A 272 7.15 0.21 27.64
N LYS A 273 7.31 -0.97 28.27
CA LYS A 273 8.24 -2.04 27.80
C LYS A 273 7.85 -2.54 26.42
N GLU A 274 6.57 -2.71 26.17
CA GLU A 274 6.01 -3.16 24.89
C GLU A 274 6.21 -2.11 23.81
N ILE A 275 6.03 -0.82 24.14
CA ILE A 275 6.31 0.29 23.22
C ILE A 275 7.80 0.30 22.83
N ASP A 276 8.71 0.20 23.81
CA ASP A 276 10.15 0.21 23.58
C ASP A 276 10.60 -1.03 22.77
N TYR A 277 9.99 -2.19 23.03
CA TYR A 277 10.23 -3.38 22.25
C TYR A 277 9.78 -3.24 20.79
N LEU A 278 8.57 -2.72 20.54
CA LEU A 278 8.08 -2.46 19.20
C LEU A 278 8.92 -1.41 18.47
N LEU A 279 9.43 -0.40 19.19
CA LEU A 279 10.37 0.57 18.64
C LEU A 279 11.66 -0.14 18.18
N SER A 280 12.21 -1.05 19.01
CA SER A 280 13.40 -1.82 18.64
C SER A 280 13.18 -2.68 17.39
N ILE A 281 11.99 -3.28 17.24
CA ILE A 281 11.61 -3.99 16.01
C ILE A 281 11.58 -3.02 14.82
N SER A 282 11.02 -1.82 14.99
CA SER A 282 10.93 -0.84 13.92
C SER A 282 12.29 -0.32 13.47
N HIS A 283 13.28 -0.28 14.35
CA HIS A 283 14.66 0.10 14.03
C HIS A 283 15.44 -1.01 13.31
N SER A 284 14.92 -2.23 13.28
CA SER A 284 15.53 -3.34 12.56
C SER A 284 15.27 -3.25 11.05
N LYS A 285 15.86 -4.17 10.28
CA LYS A 285 15.61 -4.31 8.83
C LYS A 285 14.13 -4.50 8.44
N TRP A 286 13.27 -4.81 9.41
CA TRP A 286 11.85 -5.06 9.20
C TRP A 286 11.00 -3.77 9.21
N GLY A 287 11.51 -2.69 9.81
CA GLY A 287 10.87 -1.37 9.84
C GLY A 287 9.48 -1.39 10.51
N ILE A 288 8.69 -0.37 10.22
CA ILE A 288 7.28 -0.25 10.68
C ILE A 288 6.44 -1.47 10.26
N ARG A 289 6.71 -2.04 9.08
CA ARG A 289 5.97 -3.21 8.59
C ARG A 289 6.13 -4.41 9.52
N GLY A 290 7.36 -4.70 9.97
CA GLY A 290 7.64 -5.77 10.93
C GLY A 290 6.99 -5.51 12.28
N MET A 291 7.13 -4.30 12.81
CA MET A 291 6.50 -3.86 14.05
C MET A 291 4.98 -4.06 14.05
N VAL A 292 4.30 -3.58 13.00
CA VAL A 292 2.84 -3.75 12.84
C VAL A 292 2.45 -5.23 12.73
N SER A 293 3.24 -6.02 12.01
CA SER A 293 2.94 -7.45 11.83
C SER A 293 3.09 -8.22 13.14
N VAL A 294 4.13 -7.95 13.95
CA VAL A 294 4.31 -8.57 15.26
C VAL A 294 3.15 -8.24 16.18
N PHE A 295 2.79 -6.95 16.27
CA PHE A 295 1.68 -6.52 17.12
C PHE A 295 0.36 -7.15 16.71
N ASN A 296 0.02 -7.14 15.41
CA ASN A 296 -1.23 -7.74 14.93
C ASN A 296 -1.29 -9.25 15.19
N ASN A 297 -0.16 -9.97 15.07
CA ASN A 297 -0.10 -11.39 15.40
C ASN A 297 -0.25 -11.64 16.91
N ALA A 298 0.32 -10.78 17.76
CA ALA A 298 0.15 -10.83 19.21
C ALA A 298 -1.32 -10.61 19.60
N VAL A 299 -1.99 -9.63 18.99
CA VAL A 299 -3.42 -9.38 19.15
C VAL A 299 -4.26 -10.59 18.73
N ASN A 300 -3.95 -11.20 17.59
CA ASN A 300 -4.65 -12.39 17.10
C ASN A 300 -4.46 -13.61 18.02
N ASN A 301 -3.36 -13.66 18.76
CA ASN A 301 -3.08 -14.69 19.78
C ASN A 301 -3.55 -14.28 21.19
N GLU A 302 -4.28 -13.17 21.31
CA GLU A 302 -4.83 -12.65 22.56
C GLU A 302 -3.77 -12.36 23.66
N ASP A 303 -2.50 -12.17 23.25
CA ASP A 303 -1.38 -11.90 24.17
C ASP A 303 -0.49 -10.78 23.62
N ILE A 304 -0.74 -9.55 24.11
CA ILE A 304 0.02 -8.34 23.78
C ILE A 304 1.07 -7.98 24.85
N SER A 305 1.29 -8.83 25.82
CA SER A 305 2.36 -8.65 26.80
C SER A 305 3.74 -8.65 26.12
N PHE A 306 4.75 -8.20 26.83
CA PHE A 306 6.12 -8.25 26.33
C PHE A 306 6.51 -9.66 25.85
N GLU A 307 6.18 -10.68 26.64
CA GLU A 307 6.44 -12.10 26.34
C GLU A 307 5.67 -12.56 25.08
N GLY A 308 4.42 -12.11 24.94
CA GLY A 308 3.59 -12.39 23.77
C GLY A 308 4.17 -11.77 22.50
N LEU A 309 4.58 -10.51 22.56
CA LEU A 309 5.24 -9.82 21.44
C LEU A 309 6.57 -10.49 21.07
N GLU A 310 7.40 -10.84 22.06
CA GLU A 310 8.68 -11.52 21.86
C GLU A 310 8.47 -12.89 21.19
N LYS A 311 7.51 -13.67 21.67
CA LYS A 311 7.15 -14.97 21.07
C LYS A 311 6.72 -14.80 19.60
N MET A 312 5.92 -13.79 19.28
CA MET A 312 5.49 -13.53 17.91
C MET A 312 6.65 -13.09 17.03
N ALA A 313 7.52 -12.20 17.51
CA ALA A 313 8.73 -11.80 16.81
C ALA A 313 9.62 -12.99 16.49
N ASN A 314 9.88 -13.86 17.47
CA ASN A 314 10.67 -15.07 17.29
C ASN A 314 10.05 -16.04 16.27
N THR A 315 8.72 -16.24 16.33
CA THR A 315 7.97 -17.07 15.37
C THR A 315 8.09 -16.53 13.95
N MET A 316 8.13 -15.22 13.78
CA MET A 316 8.31 -14.55 12.50
C MET A 316 9.77 -14.46 12.05
N GLY A 317 10.72 -15.00 12.81
CA GLY A 317 12.15 -14.91 12.52
C GLY A 317 12.73 -13.50 12.69
N ILE A 318 12.05 -12.64 13.42
CA ILE A 318 12.53 -11.30 13.80
C ILE A 318 13.39 -11.49 15.06
N ARG A 319 14.70 -11.62 14.84
CA ARG A 319 15.67 -11.72 15.93
C ARG A 319 16.50 -10.45 15.98
N PHE A 320 16.70 -9.93 17.17
CA PHE A 320 17.71 -8.91 17.44
C PHE A 320 19.06 -9.64 17.59
N ILE A 321 20.04 -9.25 16.81
CA ILE A 321 21.43 -9.68 16.94
C ILE A 321 22.11 -8.67 17.84
#